data_efe889b195dd45a046588093dcf20292
#
_entry.id   efe889b195dd45a046588093dcf20292
#
_cell.length_a   1.000
_cell.length_b   1.000
_cell.length_c   1.000
_cell.angle_alpha   90.00
_cell.angle_beta   90.00
_cell.angle_gamma   90.00
#
_symmetry.space_group_name_H-M   'P 1'
#
loop_
_entity.id
_entity.type
_entity.pdbx_description
1 polymer ?
#
loop_
_entity_poly.entity_id
_entity_poly.type
_entity_poly.pdbx_seq_one_letter_code
_entity_poly.pdbx_strand_id
1 'polypeptide(L)'
;HISFRLAGTDGVSLETAKLVDVLKGMGHSNFYFAGELDPKVNNNSTNYPAIEAGMCVPLAHFTHPKVKWITDHAFGTQIPHPELMSTIEELTKTLIEELYTFIQTYRLELLTVQNVFSIPINLALSKALFMVIKDTQIPVINHNHDFYWEREKYQVNCVXXXXXXXILSTTLNQY
;
A
#
# COMPACT_ATOMS: atom_id res chain seq x y z
N HIS A 1 3.17 -1.22 9.11
CA HIS A 1 2.46 -0.14 8.37
C HIS A 1 2.85 -0.20 6.91
N ILE A 2 1.85 -0.23 6.04
CA ILE A 2 2.06 -0.38 4.59
C ILE A 2 1.39 0.77 3.86
N SER A 3 2.13 1.44 2.96
CA SER A 3 1.59 2.46 2.07
C SER A 3 2.51 2.66 0.86
N PHE A 4 2.15 3.60 -0.02
CA PHE A 4 2.97 3.98 -1.18
C PHE A 4 4.23 4.72 -0.74
N ARG A 5 4.10 5.60 0.26
CA ARG A 5 5.22 6.29 0.92
C ARG A 5 4.85 6.50 2.39
N LEU A 6 5.85 6.47 3.25
CA LEU A 6 5.69 6.62 4.69
C LEU A 6 6.89 7.38 5.26
N ALA A 7 6.73 7.83 6.50
CA ALA A 7 7.77 8.53 7.24
C ALA A 7 8.22 9.86 6.59
N GLY A 8 7.38 10.41 5.71
CA GLY A 8 7.60 11.73 5.12
C GLY A 8 6.78 12.79 5.82
N THR A 9 6.59 13.93 5.15
CA THR A 9 5.83 15.07 5.68
C THR A 9 4.44 15.21 5.07
N ASP A 10 4.03 14.27 4.22
CA ASP A 10 2.68 14.27 3.65
C ASP A 10 1.64 13.82 4.69
N GLY A 11 0.38 14.07 4.40
CA GLY A 11 -0.72 13.81 5.33
C GLY A 11 -0.80 12.37 5.80
N VAL A 12 -0.65 11.40 4.89
CA VAL A 12 -0.71 9.96 5.23
C VAL A 12 0.44 9.60 6.17
N SER A 13 1.65 10.10 5.87
CA SER A 13 2.83 9.85 6.72
C SER A 13 2.63 10.43 8.12
N LEU A 14 2.08 11.63 8.22
CA LEU A 14 1.85 12.28 9.51
C LEU A 14 0.78 11.55 10.35
N GLU A 15 -0.30 11.09 9.71
CA GLU A 15 -1.33 10.31 10.41
C GLU A 15 -0.80 8.95 10.85
N THR A 16 0.01 8.31 10.02
CA THR A 16 0.65 7.04 10.37
C THR A 16 1.59 7.22 11.56
N ALA A 17 2.33 8.35 11.62
CA ALA A 17 3.21 8.65 12.75
C ALA A 17 2.43 8.75 14.07
N LYS A 18 1.24 9.35 14.06
CA LYS A 18 0.37 9.41 15.24
C LYS A 18 -0.05 8.00 15.69
N LEU A 19 -0.45 7.16 14.74
CA LEU A 19 -0.83 5.78 15.03
C LEU A 19 0.35 4.99 15.61
N VAL A 20 1.54 5.13 15.03
CA VAL A 20 2.76 4.48 15.52
C VAL A 20 3.04 4.90 16.97
N ASP A 21 2.89 6.19 17.28
CA ASP A 21 3.13 6.70 18.63
C ASP A 21 2.18 6.04 19.65
N VAL A 22 0.89 5.94 19.30
CA VAL A 22 -0.12 5.29 20.16
C VAL A 22 0.22 3.80 20.34
N LEU A 23 0.51 3.09 19.24
CA LEU A 23 0.80 1.65 19.31
C LEU A 23 2.09 1.38 20.10
N LYS A 24 3.09 2.23 19.95
CA LYS A 24 4.32 2.13 20.74
C LYS A 24 4.04 2.32 22.22
N GLY A 25 3.19 3.30 22.57
CA GLY A 25 2.76 3.50 23.95
C GLY A 25 2.01 2.31 24.54
N MET A 26 1.39 1.49 23.68
CA MET A 26 0.71 0.26 24.08
C MET A 26 1.65 -0.95 24.12
N GLY A 27 2.95 -0.77 23.81
CA GLY A 27 3.94 -1.83 23.87
C GLY A 27 4.16 -2.58 22.56
N HIS A 28 3.64 -2.06 21.44
CA HIS A 28 3.83 -2.70 20.13
C HIS A 28 5.10 -2.20 19.44
N SER A 29 5.80 -3.10 18.78
CA SER A 29 6.91 -2.77 17.87
C SER A 29 6.34 -2.41 16.50
N ASN A 30 6.91 -1.40 15.84
CA ASN A 30 6.38 -0.85 14.60
C ASN A 30 7.42 -0.93 13.47
N PHE A 31 6.96 -1.43 12.31
CA PHE A 31 7.80 -1.62 11.12
C PHE A 31 7.08 -1.05 9.90
N TYR A 32 7.84 -0.53 8.93
CA TYR A 32 7.29 0.12 7.74
C TYR A 32 7.62 -0.66 6.46
N PHE A 33 6.64 -0.71 5.56
CA PHE A 33 6.82 -1.17 4.18
C PHE A 33 6.26 -0.09 3.26
N ALA A 34 7.10 0.50 2.43
CA ALA A 34 6.65 1.55 1.53
C ALA A 34 7.57 1.66 0.31
N GLY A 35 7.06 2.32 -0.74
CA GLY A 35 7.85 2.62 -1.93
C GLY A 35 8.85 3.73 -1.72
N GLU A 36 8.61 4.56 -0.70
CA GLU A 36 9.51 5.62 -0.28
C GLU A 36 9.43 5.74 1.24
N LEU A 37 10.59 5.73 1.88
CA LEU A 37 10.73 5.98 3.32
C LEU A 37 11.76 7.10 3.50
N ASP A 38 11.40 8.13 4.25
CA ASP A 38 12.32 9.25 4.48
C ASP A 38 13.49 8.78 5.36
N PRO A 39 14.75 8.86 4.86
CA PRO A 39 15.90 8.41 5.65
C PRO A 39 16.13 9.21 6.92
N LYS A 40 15.56 10.42 7.03
CA LYS A 40 15.68 11.26 8.23
C LYS A 40 14.96 10.66 9.44
N VAL A 41 14.03 9.75 9.22
CA VAL A 41 13.30 9.09 10.32
C VAL A 41 14.24 8.23 11.16
N ASN A 42 15.32 7.73 10.59
CA ASN A 42 16.31 6.92 11.30
C ASN A 42 17.26 7.77 12.16
N ASN A 43 17.18 9.11 12.10
CA ASN A 43 18.15 10.00 12.71
C ASN A 43 17.51 10.91 13.79
N ASN A 44 16.96 10.31 14.84
CA ASN A 44 16.59 11.02 16.08
C ASN A 44 15.82 12.34 15.89
N SER A 45 15.00 12.42 14.84
CA SER A 45 14.11 13.57 14.68
C SER A 45 13.02 13.47 15.75
N THR A 46 12.90 14.50 16.56
CA THR A 46 11.94 14.54 17.66
C THR A 46 10.47 14.56 17.21
N ASN A 47 10.25 14.68 15.91
CA ASN A 47 8.89 14.83 15.36
C ASN A 47 8.26 13.50 14.90
N TYR A 48 9.01 12.39 14.96
CA TYR A 48 8.50 11.08 14.55
C TYR A 48 8.80 10.03 15.61
N PRO A 49 7.83 9.19 15.93
CA PRO A 49 8.11 8.07 16.83
C PRO A 49 9.16 7.17 16.19
N ALA A 50 10.01 6.60 17.01
CA ALA A 50 11.10 5.75 16.52
C ALA A 50 10.51 4.49 15.88
N ILE A 51 10.76 4.31 14.59
CA ILE A 51 10.49 3.03 13.92
C ILE A 51 11.68 2.11 14.14
N GLU A 52 11.40 0.86 14.39
CA GLU A 52 12.46 -0.10 14.67
C GLU A 52 13.19 -0.53 13.38
N ALA A 53 12.44 -0.70 12.29
CA ALA A 53 13.01 -1.04 10.98
C ALA A 53 11.92 -0.96 9.90
N GLY A 54 12.34 -1.12 8.64
CA GLY A 54 11.41 -1.13 7.53
C GLY A 54 12.04 -1.65 6.25
N MET A 55 11.20 -1.87 5.26
CA MET A 55 11.60 -2.23 3.91
C MET A 55 11.14 -1.14 2.94
N CYS A 56 12.09 -0.56 2.21
CA CYS A 56 11.79 0.35 1.11
C CYS A 56 11.78 -0.46 -0.18
N VAL A 57 10.60 -0.57 -0.80
CA VAL A 57 10.40 -1.35 -2.02
C VAL A 57 9.90 -0.40 -3.11
N PRO A 58 10.77 0.08 -4.02
CA PRO A 58 10.38 1.11 -5.00
C PRO A 58 9.16 0.76 -5.83
N LEU A 59 8.91 -0.52 -6.11
CA LEU A 59 7.72 -0.97 -6.83
C LEU A 59 6.41 -0.68 -6.09
N ALA A 60 6.46 -0.41 -4.78
CA ALA A 60 5.28 -0.02 -4.02
C ALA A 60 4.90 1.46 -4.25
N HIS A 61 5.82 2.28 -4.78
CA HIS A 61 5.58 3.71 -5.00
C HIS A 61 4.82 3.94 -6.31
N PHE A 62 3.95 4.93 -6.31
CA PHE A 62 3.15 5.27 -7.50
C PHE A 62 3.97 5.98 -8.60
N THR A 63 5.16 6.51 -8.29
CA THR A 63 6.03 7.14 -9.29
C THR A 63 6.97 6.16 -9.99
N HIS A 64 7.02 4.89 -9.53
CA HIS A 64 7.87 3.90 -10.21
C HIS A 64 7.44 3.78 -11.68
N PRO A 65 8.37 3.80 -12.66
CA PRO A 65 8.00 3.82 -14.09
C PRO A 65 7.03 2.72 -14.50
N LYS A 66 7.22 1.50 -14.03
CA LYS A 66 6.32 0.37 -14.37
C LYS A 66 4.93 0.57 -13.77
N VAL A 67 4.84 1.11 -12.55
CA VAL A 67 3.56 1.39 -11.88
C VAL A 67 2.84 2.52 -12.60
N LYS A 68 3.58 3.57 -12.97
CA LYS A 68 3.02 4.70 -13.73
C LYS A 68 2.51 4.22 -15.09
N TRP A 69 3.26 3.35 -15.78
CA TRP A 69 2.83 2.78 -17.06
C TRP A 69 1.48 2.05 -16.91
N ILE A 70 1.35 1.23 -15.85
CA ILE A 70 0.09 0.52 -15.57
C ILE A 70 -1.06 1.54 -15.38
N THR A 71 -0.85 2.55 -14.55
CA THR A 71 -1.88 3.56 -14.27
C THR A 71 -2.28 4.30 -15.55
N ASP A 72 -1.31 4.69 -16.37
CA ASP A 72 -1.56 5.42 -17.62
C ASP A 72 -2.33 4.57 -18.65
N HIS A 73 -2.23 3.25 -18.59
CA HIS A 73 -2.92 2.34 -19.53
C HIS A 73 -4.18 1.71 -18.95
N ALA A 74 -4.40 1.82 -17.64
CA ALA A 74 -5.59 1.27 -16.97
C ALA A 74 -6.75 2.27 -16.92
N PHE A 75 -6.43 3.56 -16.88
CA PHE A 75 -7.42 4.63 -16.66
C PHE A 75 -7.48 5.58 -17.85
N GLY A 76 -8.66 6.18 -18.06
CA GLY A 76 -8.93 7.06 -19.20
C GLY A 76 -9.30 6.32 -20.47
N THR A 77 -9.42 4.98 -20.43
CA THR A 77 -9.79 4.15 -21.57
C THR A 77 -10.62 2.96 -21.10
N GLN A 78 -11.46 2.44 -21.99
CA GLN A 78 -12.20 1.19 -21.77
C GLN A 78 -11.58 0.02 -22.53
N ILE A 79 -10.55 0.30 -23.34
CA ILE A 79 -9.88 -0.72 -24.17
C ILE A 79 -8.52 -1.03 -23.55
N PRO A 80 -8.31 -2.25 -23.05
CA PRO A 80 -7.03 -2.59 -22.42
C PRO A 80 -5.90 -2.73 -23.42
N HIS A 81 -4.74 -2.23 -23.07
CA HIS A 81 -3.50 -2.51 -23.79
C HIS A 81 -3.20 -4.01 -23.70
N PRO A 82 -2.75 -4.66 -24.80
CA PRO A 82 -2.51 -6.12 -24.78
C PRO A 82 -1.58 -6.62 -23.68
N GLU A 83 -0.62 -5.77 -23.24
CA GLU A 83 0.34 -6.15 -22.21
C GLU A 83 -0.05 -5.71 -20.80
N LEU A 84 -1.20 -5.04 -20.64
CA LEU A 84 -1.57 -4.46 -19.34
C LEU A 84 -1.70 -5.53 -18.25
N MET A 85 -2.45 -6.59 -18.52
CA MET A 85 -2.71 -7.62 -17.51
C MET A 85 -1.44 -8.39 -17.14
N SER A 86 -0.61 -8.74 -18.14
CA SER A 86 0.64 -9.45 -17.86
C SER A 86 1.61 -8.59 -17.06
N THR A 87 1.64 -7.28 -17.32
CA THR A 87 2.49 -6.35 -16.57
C THR A 87 2.02 -6.25 -15.11
N ILE A 88 0.70 -6.14 -14.90
CA ILE A 88 0.13 -6.12 -13.54
C ILE A 88 0.50 -7.43 -12.80
N GLU A 89 0.36 -8.58 -13.46
CA GLU A 89 0.66 -9.88 -12.85
C GLU A 89 2.15 -10.01 -12.49
N GLU A 90 3.05 -9.55 -13.36
CA GLU A 90 4.49 -9.56 -13.10
C GLU A 90 4.84 -8.76 -11.85
N LEU A 91 4.33 -7.53 -11.76
CA LEU A 91 4.60 -6.67 -10.61
C LEU A 91 3.95 -7.23 -9.34
N THR A 92 2.74 -7.77 -9.47
CA THR A 92 2.02 -8.40 -8.35
C THR A 92 2.85 -9.52 -7.74
N LYS A 93 3.42 -10.40 -8.61
CA LYS A 93 4.23 -11.52 -8.14
C LYS A 93 5.44 -11.04 -7.34
N THR A 94 6.16 -10.05 -7.86
CA THR A 94 7.33 -9.48 -7.15
C THR A 94 6.91 -8.88 -5.80
N LEU A 95 5.81 -8.14 -5.77
CA LEU A 95 5.34 -7.51 -4.54
C LEU A 95 4.85 -8.53 -3.52
N ILE A 96 4.27 -9.65 -3.96
CA ILE A 96 3.89 -10.76 -3.06
C ILE A 96 5.14 -11.28 -2.33
N GLU A 97 6.22 -11.51 -3.07
CA GLU A 97 7.48 -12.02 -2.50
C GLU A 97 8.04 -11.03 -1.47
N GLU A 98 8.02 -9.73 -1.79
CA GLU A 98 8.49 -8.69 -0.89
C GLU A 98 7.62 -8.58 0.38
N LEU A 99 6.30 -8.71 0.24
CA LEU A 99 5.39 -8.66 1.39
C LEU A 99 5.58 -9.87 2.31
N TYR A 100 5.77 -11.06 1.75
CA TYR A 100 6.09 -12.24 2.58
C TYR A 100 7.40 -12.04 3.32
N THR A 101 8.43 -11.52 2.64
CA THR A 101 9.71 -11.22 3.27
C THR A 101 9.52 -10.26 4.45
N PHE A 102 8.72 -9.21 4.26
CA PHE A 102 8.43 -8.22 5.30
C PHE A 102 7.76 -8.88 6.51
N ILE A 103 6.70 -9.64 6.27
CA ILE A 103 5.93 -10.30 7.35
C ILE A 103 6.83 -11.27 8.12
N GLN A 104 7.62 -12.08 7.41
CA GLN A 104 8.47 -13.11 8.02
C GLN A 104 9.65 -12.50 8.76
N THR A 105 10.32 -11.50 8.16
CA THR A 105 11.51 -10.87 8.74
C THR A 105 11.20 -10.28 10.12
N TYR A 106 10.07 -9.60 10.24
CA TYR A 106 9.71 -8.90 11.47
C TYR A 106 8.67 -9.65 12.30
N ARG A 107 8.29 -10.86 11.88
CA ARG A 107 7.29 -11.71 12.59
C ARG A 107 6.03 -10.93 12.90
N LEU A 108 5.47 -10.30 11.88
CA LEU A 108 4.35 -9.38 12.06
C LEU A 108 3.08 -10.12 12.44
N GLU A 109 2.32 -9.54 13.36
CA GLU A 109 1.06 -10.09 13.86
C GLU A 109 -0.15 -9.26 13.42
N LEU A 110 0.08 -8.05 12.90
CA LEU A 110 -0.96 -7.10 12.49
C LEU A 110 -0.42 -6.22 11.38
N LEU A 111 -1.21 -5.99 10.35
CA LEU A 111 -0.89 -5.00 9.32
C LEU A 111 -1.80 -3.79 9.46
N THR A 112 -1.25 -2.60 9.31
CA THR A 112 -2.05 -1.39 9.05
C THR A 112 -1.78 -0.96 7.62
N VAL A 113 -2.82 -0.70 6.86
CA VAL A 113 -2.74 -0.40 5.43
C VAL A 113 -3.32 1.00 5.22
N GLN A 114 -2.52 1.89 4.63
CA GLN A 114 -2.91 3.30 4.46
C GLN A 114 -3.17 3.56 2.97
N ASN A 115 -4.43 3.76 2.59
CA ASN A 115 -4.90 4.17 1.26
C ASN A 115 -4.69 3.14 0.12
N VAL A 116 -4.03 2.02 0.35
CA VAL A 116 -3.68 1.10 -0.75
C VAL A 116 -4.94 0.52 -1.41
N PHE A 117 -5.99 0.29 -0.63
CA PHE A 117 -7.24 -0.31 -1.15
C PHE A 117 -8.27 0.72 -1.60
N SER A 118 -8.09 1.99 -1.28
CA SER A 118 -9.09 3.01 -1.59
C SER A 118 -8.75 3.86 -2.82
N ILE A 119 -7.47 3.91 -3.21
CA ILE A 119 -7.02 4.66 -4.38
C ILE A 119 -6.21 3.74 -5.29
N PRO A 120 -6.64 3.53 -6.56
CA PRO A 120 -5.98 2.57 -7.45
C PRO A 120 -4.75 3.16 -8.16
N ILE A 121 -3.86 3.81 -7.41
CA ILE A 121 -2.63 4.39 -7.98
C ILE A 121 -1.48 3.38 -8.07
N ASN A 122 -1.67 2.19 -7.46
CA ASN A 122 -0.77 1.06 -7.65
C ASN A 122 -1.60 -0.22 -7.57
N LEU A 123 -2.15 -0.64 -8.70
CA LEU A 123 -3.02 -1.81 -8.80
C LEU A 123 -2.29 -3.10 -8.40
N ALA A 124 -1.01 -3.21 -8.74
CA ALA A 124 -0.23 -4.41 -8.41
C ALA A 124 -0.03 -4.56 -6.91
N LEU A 125 0.22 -3.44 -6.19
CA LEU A 125 0.38 -3.49 -4.73
C LEU A 125 -0.95 -3.87 -4.05
N SER A 126 -2.07 -3.29 -4.50
CA SER A 126 -3.39 -3.63 -3.97
C SER A 126 -3.68 -5.11 -4.13
N LYS A 127 -3.42 -5.66 -5.33
CA LYS A 127 -3.66 -7.06 -5.63
C LYS A 127 -2.74 -7.97 -4.80
N ALA A 128 -1.45 -7.65 -4.75
CA ALA A 128 -0.46 -8.42 -3.99
C ALA A 128 -0.85 -8.48 -2.50
N LEU A 129 -1.18 -7.33 -1.94
CA LEU A 129 -1.53 -7.22 -0.53
C LEU A 129 -2.80 -8.03 -0.22
N PHE A 130 -3.82 -7.92 -1.07
CA PHE A 130 -5.04 -8.72 -0.90
C PHE A 130 -4.72 -10.22 -0.89
N MET A 131 -3.90 -10.69 -1.83
CA MET A 131 -3.55 -12.11 -1.93
C MET A 131 -2.78 -12.59 -0.70
N VAL A 132 -1.83 -11.80 -0.22
CA VAL A 132 -1.03 -12.13 0.98
C VAL A 132 -1.92 -12.16 2.24
N ILE A 133 -2.82 -11.18 2.39
CA ILE A 133 -3.76 -11.14 3.52
C ILE A 133 -4.67 -12.36 3.49
N LYS A 134 -5.21 -12.70 2.31
CA LYS A 134 -6.09 -13.86 2.16
C LYS A 134 -5.38 -15.16 2.47
N ASP A 135 -4.12 -15.29 2.08
CA ASP A 135 -3.34 -16.50 2.32
C ASP A 135 -2.90 -16.64 3.78
N THR A 136 -2.40 -15.57 4.37
CA THR A 136 -1.85 -15.59 5.74
C THR A 136 -2.91 -15.46 6.82
N GLN A 137 -4.07 -14.90 6.49
CA GLN A 137 -5.14 -14.55 7.43
C GLN A 137 -4.65 -13.61 8.55
N ILE A 138 -3.59 -12.83 8.27
CA ILE A 138 -3.07 -11.85 9.23
C ILE A 138 -4.11 -10.73 9.45
N PRO A 139 -4.39 -10.33 10.68
CA PRO A 139 -5.32 -9.21 10.93
C PRO A 139 -4.87 -7.91 10.26
N VAL A 140 -5.83 -7.12 9.79
CA VAL A 140 -5.55 -5.88 9.07
C VAL A 140 -6.42 -4.74 9.57
N ILE A 141 -5.80 -3.59 9.82
CA ILE A 141 -6.50 -2.33 9.99
C ILE A 141 -6.34 -1.55 8.69
N ASN A 142 -7.43 -1.36 7.97
CA ASN A 142 -7.42 -0.61 6.71
C ASN A 142 -7.86 0.83 6.98
N HIS A 143 -6.94 1.78 6.73
CA HIS A 143 -7.18 3.19 7.00
C HIS A 143 -7.17 3.97 5.68
N ASN A 144 -8.33 4.46 5.29
CA ASN A 144 -8.52 5.13 4.00
C ASN A 144 -8.77 6.63 4.23
N HIS A 145 -7.95 7.47 3.60
CA HIS A 145 -8.05 8.93 3.68
C HIS A 145 -8.73 9.53 2.46
N ASP A 146 -8.58 8.86 1.30
CA ASP A 146 -9.14 9.27 0.01
C ASP A 146 -9.80 8.09 -0.67
N PHE A 147 -10.74 8.37 -1.57
CA PHE A 147 -11.43 7.32 -2.32
C PHE A 147 -11.39 7.59 -3.81
N TYR A 148 -11.35 6.50 -4.62
CA TYR A 148 -11.18 6.59 -6.06
C TYR A 148 -12.33 7.35 -6.76
N TRP A 149 -13.53 7.26 -6.21
CA TRP A 149 -14.69 7.93 -6.81
C TRP A 149 -14.65 9.46 -6.65
N GLU A 150 -13.81 9.96 -5.80
CA GLU A 150 -13.59 11.40 -5.63
C GLU A 150 -12.67 11.98 -6.71
N ARG A 151 -12.13 11.13 -7.57
CA ARG A 151 -11.13 11.54 -8.60
C ARG A 151 -11.59 11.10 -9.99
N GLU A 152 -11.96 12.07 -10.83
CA GLU A 152 -12.48 11.84 -12.18
C GLU A 152 -11.61 10.89 -13.02
N LYS A 153 -10.30 10.97 -12.87
CA LYS A 153 -9.37 10.20 -13.69
C LYS A 153 -9.54 8.68 -13.53
N TYR A 154 -10.17 8.21 -12.46
CA TYR A 154 -10.37 6.78 -12.22
C TYR A 154 -11.75 6.27 -12.66
N GLN A 155 -12.65 7.18 -13.06
CA GLN A 155 -14.03 6.80 -13.40
C GLN A 155 -14.10 5.99 -14.71
N VAL A 156 -13.23 6.30 -15.66
CA VAL A 156 -13.13 5.53 -16.91
C VAL A 156 -11.90 4.61 -16.77
N ASN A 157 -12.13 3.30 -16.90
CA ASN A 157 -11.04 2.34 -16.78
C ASN A 157 -11.34 1.06 -17.54
N CYS A 158 -10.31 0.30 -17.81
CA CYS A 158 -10.41 -1.00 -18.49
C CYS A 158 -10.06 -2.19 -17.56
N VAL A 159 -9.98 -1.89 -16.26
CA VAL A 159 -9.62 -2.89 -15.25
C VAL A 159 -10.74 -3.13 -14.25
N UNK A 160 -11.63 -3.32 -14.71
CA UNK A 160 -12.83 -3.56 -14.02
C UNK A 160 -12.84 -3.88 -12.61
N UNK A 161 -12.02 -4.31 -12.45
CA UNK A 161 -11.92 -4.62 -11.11
C UNK A 161 -11.09 -3.59 -10.43
N UNK A 162 -11.06 -2.78 -11.07
CA UNK A 162 -10.47 -1.85 -10.47
C UNK A 162 -11.07 -1.39 -9.29
N UNK A 163 -11.81 -1.77 -9.46
CA UNK A 163 -12.48 -1.50 -8.40
C UNK A 163 -12.13 -2.36 -7.27
N UNK A 164 -11.29 -2.67 -7.55
CA UNK A 164 -10.80 -3.45 -6.58
C UNK A 164 -10.75 -2.77 -5.30
N UNK A 165 -10.60 -1.86 -5.48
CA UNK A 165 -10.60 -1.17 -4.35
C UNK A 165 -11.89 -1.04 -3.63
N UNK A 166 -12.55 -1.05 -4.28
CA UNK A 166 -13.82 -0.98 -3.68
C UNK A 166 -14.34 -2.28 -3.16
N ILE A 167 -14.09 -3.14 -3.92
CA ILE A 167 -14.56 -4.49 -3.52
C ILE A 167 -13.74 -4.98 -2.31
N LEU A 168 -12.46 -4.71 -2.33
CA LEU A 168 -11.56 -5.16 -1.25
C LEU A 168 -11.87 -4.48 0.08
N SER A 169 -12.21 -3.20 0.04
CA SER A 169 -12.52 -2.48 1.28
C SER A 169 -13.82 -3.00 1.93
N THR A 170 -14.80 -3.42 1.11
CA THR A 170 -16.04 -4.01 1.65
C THR A 170 -15.81 -5.41 2.22
N THR A 171 -14.92 -6.18 1.61
CA THR A 171 -14.64 -7.54 2.10
C THR A 171 -13.82 -7.54 3.40
N LEU A 172 -12.89 -6.59 3.54
CA LEU A 172 -12.05 -6.50 4.75
C LEU A 172 -12.78 -5.90 5.95
N ASN A 173 -13.86 -5.14 5.72
CA ASN A 173 -14.64 -4.52 6.80
C ASN A 173 -15.68 -5.44 7.45
N GLN A 174 -15.68 -6.73 7.13
CA GLN A 174 -16.64 -7.69 7.71
C GLN A 174 -16.08 -8.51 8.89
N TYR A 175 -14.95 -8.06 9.48
CA TYR A 175 -14.35 -8.74 10.63
C TYR A 175 -14.00 -7.76 11.73
#